data_95d5a526e81f061bc09b1933874033b9
#
_entry.id   95d5a526e81f061bc09b1933874033b9
#
_cell.length_a   1.000
_cell.length_b   1.000
_cell.length_c   1.000
_cell.angle_alpha   90.00
_cell.angle_beta   90.00
_cell.angle_gamma   90.00
#
_symmetry.space_group_name_H-M   'P 1'
#
loop_
_entity.id
_entity.type
_entity.pdbx_description
1 polymer ?
#
loop_
_entity_poly.entity_id
_entity_poly.type
_entity_poly.pdbx_seq_one_letter_code
_entity_poly.pdbx_strand_id
1 'polypeptide(L)'
;GLFLGWSRRFKQYVFPVFELLRPVPPLAWVPLAIVMFHGSETPVIFLTFLASFYATALNTMLGVESIDVSYIRAASCLGAKRWQVFRHIVVPGALPFIFTGLQISVGVAWFSLVAGEMVSGQYGLGYVINTSYTMVRYPTIIIGMVTLGIVGYVTSAAIRLLGDYMMQWRTRELALGGDR
;
A
#
# COMPACT_ATOMS: atom_id res chain seq x y z
N GLY A 1 -8.11 5.61 -3.07
CA GLY A 1 -8.72 4.41 -3.68
C GLY A 1 -10.24 4.41 -3.60
N LEU A 2 -10.82 4.48 -2.39
CA LEU A 2 -12.29 4.40 -2.20
C LEU A 2 -13.07 5.41 -3.05
N PHE A 3 -12.68 6.66 -3.06
CA PHE A 3 -13.35 7.69 -3.88
C PHE A 3 -13.12 7.49 -5.38
N LEU A 4 -11.96 6.97 -5.78
CA LEU A 4 -11.68 6.65 -7.18
C LEU A 4 -12.61 5.55 -7.71
N GLY A 5 -12.89 4.52 -6.91
CA GLY A 5 -13.82 3.47 -7.29
C GLY A 5 -15.29 3.87 -7.18
N TRP A 6 -15.65 4.72 -6.19
CA TRP A 6 -17.05 5.10 -5.93
C TRP A 6 -17.59 6.18 -6.85
N SER A 7 -16.79 7.20 -7.19
CA SER A 7 -17.23 8.36 -7.95
C SER A 7 -16.66 8.37 -9.36
N ARG A 8 -17.54 8.14 -10.36
CA ARG A 8 -17.16 8.17 -11.78
C ARG A 8 -16.56 9.51 -12.20
N ARG A 9 -17.11 10.64 -11.68
CA ARG A 9 -16.57 11.98 -11.98
C ARG A 9 -15.17 12.16 -11.39
N PHE A 10 -14.98 11.78 -10.14
CA PHE A 10 -13.67 11.85 -9.48
C PHE A 10 -12.63 10.97 -10.20
N LYS A 11 -13.03 9.77 -10.62
CA LYS A 11 -12.17 8.88 -11.42
C LYS A 11 -11.76 9.53 -12.74
N GLN A 12 -12.68 10.13 -13.47
CA GLN A 12 -12.40 10.75 -14.78
C GLN A 12 -11.34 11.88 -14.72
N TYR A 13 -11.29 12.66 -13.63
CA TYR A 13 -10.33 13.74 -13.48
C TYR A 13 -9.02 13.32 -12.82
N VAL A 14 -9.08 12.46 -11.82
CA VAL A 14 -7.90 12.11 -11.01
C VAL A 14 -7.14 10.91 -11.59
N PHE A 15 -7.84 9.93 -12.13
CA PHE A 15 -7.23 8.69 -12.62
C PHE A 15 -6.23 8.91 -13.77
N PRO A 16 -6.45 9.79 -14.76
CA PRO A 16 -5.46 10.04 -15.81
C PRO A 16 -4.14 10.59 -15.25
N VAL A 17 -4.21 11.51 -14.26
CA VAL A 17 -3.01 12.04 -13.60
C VAL A 17 -2.30 10.94 -12.81
N PHE A 18 -3.08 10.13 -12.12
CA PHE A 18 -2.56 8.98 -11.36
C PHE A 18 -1.88 7.96 -12.27
N GLU A 19 -2.46 7.67 -13.42
CA GLU A 19 -1.93 6.72 -14.40
C GLU A 19 -0.68 7.26 -15.11
N LEU A 20 -0.59 8.57 -15.33
CA LEU A 20 0.60 9.22 -15.90
C LEU A 20 1.81 9.15 -14.95
N LEU A 21 1.59 9.30 -13.65
CA LEU A 21 2.66 9.33 -12.65
C LEU A 21 3.06 7.93 -12.16
N ARG A 22 2.16 6.95 -12.23
CA ARG A 22 2.40 5.59 -11.78
C ARG A 22 3.61 4.88 -12.40
N PRO A 23 3.90 5.00 -13.72
CA PRO A 23 5.04 4.34 -14.33
C PRO A 23 6.39 4.89 -13.86
N VAL A 24 6.40 6.10 -13.26
CA VAL A 24 7.65 6.70 -12.74
C VAL A 24 8.06 5.98 -11.47
N PRO A 25 9.17 5.22 -11.46
CA PRO A 25 9.59 4.50 -10.28
C PRO A 25 9.93 5.48 -9.15
N PRO A 26 9.60 5.14 -7.88
CA PRO A 26 9.88 6.02 -6.74
C PRO A 26 11.34 6.47 -6.64
N LEU A 27 12.27 5.62 -7.04
CA LEU A 27 13.71 5.95 -7.11
C LEU A 27 14.03 7.12 -8.05
N ALA A 28 13.28 7.30 -9.11
CA ALA A 28 13.50 8.44 -10.03
C ALA A 28 13.17 9.79 -9.39
N TRP A 29 12.36 9.79 -8.33
CA TRP A 29 12.00 10.98 -7.57
C TRP A 29 13.06 11.39 -6.52
N VAL A 30 14.07 10.54 -6.24
CA VAL A 30 15.10 10.80 -5.21
C VAL A 30 15.78 12.15 -5.39
N PRO A 31 16.34 12.51 -6.58
CA PRO A 31 17.02 13.78 -6.74
C PRO A 31 16.08 14.98 -6.51
N LEU A 32 14.84 14.87 -6.99
CA LEU A 32 13.85 15.92 -6.81
C LEU A 32 13.42 16.05 -5.34
N ALA A 33 13.23 14.92 -4.66
CA ALA A 33 12.86 14.88 -3.26
C ALA A 33 13.95 15.52 -2.37
N ILE A 34 15.22 15.25 -2.65
CA ILE A 34 16.35 15.86 -1.91
C ILE A 34 16.38 17.38 -2.08
N VAL A 35 16.08 17.88 -3.28
CA VAL A 35 16.03 19.33 -3.54
C VAL A 35 14.79 19.99 -2.92
N MET A 36 13.66 19.30 -2.92
CA MET A 36 12.39 19.84 -2.40
C MET A 36 12.32 19.83 -0.87
N PHE A 37 12.89 18.83 -0.24
CA PHE A 37 12.77 18.64 1.19
C PHE A 37 14.11 18.85 1.90
N HIS A 38 14.09 19.63 2.96
CA HIS A 38 15.28 19.84 3.81
C HIS A 38 15.43 18.66 4.79
N GLY A 39 16.66 18.17 4.95
CA GLY A 39 17.00 17.04 5.82
C GLY A 39 17.14 15.72 5.07
N SER A 40 17.71 14.73 5.74
CA SER A 40 18.00 13.42 5.15
C SER A 40 16.81 12.44 5.21
N GLU A 41 15.91 12.60 6.19
CA GLU A 41 14.81 11.66 6.44
C GLU A 41 13.54 11.99 5.66
N THR A 42 13.22 13.28 5.49
CA THR A 42 11.99 13.71 4.83
C THR A 42 11.87 13.22 3.38
N PRO A 43 12.92 13.27 2.54
CA PRO A 43 12.89 12.67 1.21
C PRO A 43 12.59 11.18 1.24
N VAL A 44 13.17 10.43 2.18
CA VAL A 44 12.96 8.97 2.30
C VAL A 44 11.52 8.66 2.69
N ILE A 45 10.95 9.40 3.64
CA ILE A 45 9.54 9.27 4.04
C ILE A 45 8.62 9.57 2.86
N PHE A 46 8.88 10.63 2.10
CA PHE A 46 8.10 10.98 0.91
C PHE A 46 8.12 9.88 -0.15
N LEU A 47 9.31 9.33 -0.45
CA LEU A 47 9.47 8.26 -1.43
C LEU A 47 8.74 6.97 -1.00
N THR A 48 8.86 6.62 0.27
CA THR A 48 8.18 5.46 0.87
C THR A 48 6.67 5.63 0.84
N PHE A 49 6.17 6.82 1.16
CA PHE A 49 4.75 7.16 1.06
C PHE A 49 4.27 7.07 -0.39
N LEU A 50 4.98 7.65 -1.34
CA LEU A 50 4.60 7.65 -2.75
C LEU A 50 4.49 6.23 -3.29
N ALA A 51 5.48 5.38 -2.99
CA ALA A 51 5.51 3.98 -3.40
C ALA A 51 4.32 3.18 -2.86
N SER A 52 4.04 3.29 -1.55
CA SER A 52 2.96 2.57 -0.88
C SER A 52 1.57 3.10 -1.27
N PHE A 53 1.47 4.40 -1.53
CA PHE A 53 0.23 5.07 -1.91
C PHE A 53 -0.37 4.49 -3.21
N TYR A 54 0.45 4.32 -4.26
CA TYR A 54 -0.04 3.78 -5.53
C TYR A 54 -0.57 2.35 -5.38
N ALA A 55 0.18 1.49 -4.70
CA ALA A 55 -0.21 0.10 -4.49
C ALA A 55 -1.54 -0.02 -3.72
N THR A 56 -1.67 0.72 -2.61
CA THR A 56 -2.88 0.71 -1.79
C THR A 56 -4.07 1.34 -2.52
N ALA A 57 -3.87 2.49 -3.19
CA ALA A 57 -4.95 3.20 -3.86
C ALA A 57 -5.55 2.40 -5.02
N LEU A 58 -4.72 1.73 -5.83
CA LEU A 58 -5.20 0.91 -6.94
C LEU A 58 -5.95 -0.33 -6.45
N ASN A 59 -5.41 -1.08 -5.50
CA ASN A 59 -6.10 -2.24 -4.97
C ASN A 59 -7.43 -1.86 -4.31
N THR A 60 -7.46 -0.74 -3.57
CA THR A 60 -8.70 -0.24 -2.98
C THR A 60 -9.73 0.14 -4.06
N MET A 61 -9.29 0.80 -5.14
CA MET A 61 -10.18 1.14 -6.26
C MET A 61 -10.76 -0.12 -6.91
N LEU A 62 -9.92 -1.12 -7.21
CA LEU A 62 -10.36 -2.41 -7.75
C LEU A 62 -11.34 -3.12 -6.80
N GLY A 63 -11.10 -3.03 -5.48
CA GLY A 63 -12.02 -3.57 -4.49
C GLY A 63 -13.41 -2.94 -4.53
N VAL A 64 -13.49 -1.63 -4.73
CA VAL A 64 -14.79 -0.95 -4.90
C VAL A 64 -15.46 -1.34 -6.21
N GLU A 65 -14.70 -1.46 -7.29
CA GLU A 65 -15.22 -1.83 -8.62
C GLU A 65 -15.66 -3.30 -8.71
N SER A 66 -15.12 -4.17 -7.88
CA SER A 66 -15.48 -5.59 -7.82
C SER A 66 -16.80 -5.86 -7.10
N ILE A 67 -17.39 -4.86 -6.43
CA ILE A 67 -18.67 -5.02 -5.72
C ILE A 67 -19.80 -5.17 -6.73
N ASP A 68 -20.57 -6.23 -6.58
CA ASP A 68 -21.72 -6.47 -7.45
C ASP A 68 -22.75 -5.33 -7.32
N VAL A 69 -23.15 -4.80 -8.45
CA VAL A 69 -24.12 -3.70 -8.57
C VAL A 69 -25.50 -4.11 -7.99
N SER A 70 -25.81 -5.40 -7.90
CA SER A 70 -27.04 -5.91 -7.30
C SER A 70 -27.19 -5.51 -5.83
N TYR A 71 -26.11 -5.51 -5.04
CA TYR A 71 -26.13 -5.05 -3.64
C TYR A 71 -26.46 -3.55 -3.53
N ILE A 72 -25.89 -2.76 -4.43
CA ILE A 72 -26.14 -1.32 -4.47
C ILE A 72 -27.60 -1.04 -4.87
N ARG A 73 -28.11 -1.76 -5.85
CA ARG A 73 -29.51 -1.66 -6.31
C ARG A 73 -30.49 -2.08 -5.21
N ALA A 74 -30.27 -3.22 -4.58
CA ALA A 74 -31.10 -3.72 -3.49
C ALA A 74 -31.18 -2.71 -2.33
N ALA A 75 -30.06 -2.16 -1.89
CA ALA A 75 -30.04 -1.13 -0.86
C ALA A 75 -30.80 0.15 -1.28
N SER A 76 -30.68 0.54 -2.55
CA SER A 76 -31.40 1.71 -3.07
C SER A 76 -32.91 1.46 -3.10
N CYS A 77 -33.37 0.25 -3.44
CA CYS A 77 -34.77 -0.14 -3.38
C CYS A 77 -35.34 -0.11 -1.95
N LEU A 78 -34.49 -0.38 -0.96
CA LEU A 78 -34.83 -0.26 0.48
C LEU A 78 -34.75 1.18 1.00
N GLY A 79 -34.52 2.18 0.14
CA GLY A 79 -34.48 3.59 0.51
C GLY A 79 -33.16 4.07 1.12
N ALA A 80 -32.09 3.30 1.01
CA ALA A 80 -30.79 3.70 1.55
C ALA A 80 -30.23 4.92 0.80
N LYS A 81 -29.77 5.91 1.55
CA LYS A 81 -29.09 7.10 1.01
C LYS A 81 -27.69 6.74 0.50
N ARG A 82 -27.17 7.49 -0.47
CA ARG A 82 -25.83 7.27 -1.07
C ARG A 82 -24.71 7.09 -0.03
N TRP A 83 -24.72 7.86 1.05
CA TRP A 83 -23.75 7.75 2.13
C TRP A 83 -23.91 6.45 2.94
N GLN A 84 -25.13 5.98 3.14
CA GLN A 84 -25.39 4.70 3.82
C GLN A 84 -24.88 3.53 2.98
N VAL A 85 -25.14 3.54 1.66
CA VAL A 85 -24.60 2.55 0.72
C VAL A 85 -23.06 2.56 0.75
N PHE A 86 -22.45 3.74 0.70
CA PHE A 86 -20.99 3.87 0.76
C PHE A 86 -20.42 3.26 2.05
N ARG A 87 -20.96 3.63 3.21
CA ARG A 87 -20.44 3.21 4.51
C ARG A 87 -20.72 1.74 4.84
N HIS A 88 -21.89 1.22 4.47
CA HIS A 88 -22.33 -0.12 4.91
C HIS A 88 -22.13 -1.22 3.84
N ILE A 89 -21.94 -0.87 2.59
CA ILE A 89 -21.75 -1.83 1.52
C ILE A 89 -20.37 -1.66 0.88
N VAL A 90 -20.05 -0.44 0.43
CA VAL A 90 -18.83 -0.21 -0.35
C VAL A 90 -17.57 -0.34 0.51
N VAL A 91 -17.52 0.31 1.66
CA VAL A 91 -16.34 0.23 2.54
C VAL A 91 -16.11 -1.19 3.06
N PRO A 92 -17.12 -1.90 3.62
CA PRO A 92 -16.91 -3.28 4.07
C PRO A 92 -16.60 -4.25 2.92
N GLY A 93 -17.26 -4.08 1.76
CA GLY A 93 -17.01 -4.93 0.60
C GLY A 93 -15.62 -4.74 0.00
N ALA A 94 -15.05 -3.53 0.08
CA ALA A 94 -13.71 -3.24 -0.39
C ALA A 94 -12.59 -3.61 0.62
N LEU A 95 -12.92 -3.90 1.88
CA LEU A 95 -11.92 -4.19 2.93
C LEU A 95 -10.91 -5.28 2.54
N PRO A 96 -11.30 -6.42 1.95
CA PRO A 96 -10.34 -7.44 1.55
C PRO A 96 -9.28 -6.91 0.58
N PHE A 97 -9.69 -6.09 -0.38
CA PHE A 97 -8.79 -5.47 -1.35
C PHE A 97 -7.92 -4.37 -0.73
N ILE A 98 -8.45 -3.63 0.26
CA ILE A 98 -7.68 -2.65 1.02
C ILE A 98 -6.53 -3.34 1.76
N PHE A 99 -6.80 -4.45 2.45
CA PHE A 99 -5.76 -5.20 3.16
C PHE A 99 -4.77 -5.87 2.20
N THR A 100 -5.24 -6.39 1.07
CA THR A 100 -4.34 -6.88 0.01
C THR A 100 -3.44 -5.75 -0.50
N GLY A 101 -4.00 -4.58 -0.76
CA GLY A 101 -3.25 -3.39 -1.15
C GLY A 101 -2.21 -2.96 -0.10
N LEU A 102 -2.57 -3.00 1.18
CA LEU A 102 -1.65 -2.72 2.29
C LEU A 102 -0.51 -3.74 2.38
N GLN A 103 -0.79 -5.02 2.19
CA GLN A 103 0.25 -6.06 2.18
C GLN A 103 1.25 -5.88 1.04
N ILE A 104 0.76 -5.57 -0.17
CA ILE A 104 1.61 -5.27 -1.32
C ILE A 104 2.41 -3.99 -1.06
N SER A 105 1.77 -2.96 -0.52
CA SER A 105 2.39 -1.67 -0.26
C SER A 105 3.55 -1.75 0.75
N VAL A 106 3.48 -2.65 1.74
CA VAL A 106 4.59 -2.87 2.68
C VAL A 106 5.85 -3.33 1.97
N GLY A 107 5.74 -4.30 1.06
CA GLY A 107 6.90 -4.75 0.30
C GLY A 107 7.54 -3.64 -0.55
N VAL A 108 6.69 -2.86 -1.24
CA VAL A 108 7.15 -1.72 -2.05
C VAL A 108 7.69 -0.59 -1.17
N ALA A 109 7.09 -0.37 0.00
CA ALA A 109 7.55 0.62 0.98
C ALA A 109 8.96 0.28 1.49
N TRP A 110 9.22 -0.97 1.90
CA TRP A 110 10.54 -1.41 2.32
C TRP A 110 11.59 -1.26 1.24
N PHE A 111 11.26 -1.63 -0.01
CA PHE A 111 12.15 -1.43 -1.15
C PHE A 111 12.49 0.06 -1.33
N SER A 112 11.48 0.92 -1.32
CA SER A 112 11.65 2.36 -1.54
C SER A 112 12.39 3.04 -0.39
N LEU A 113 12.11 2.62 0.86
CA LEU A 113 12.79 3.11 2.07
C LEU A 113 14.29 2.81 2.01
N VAL A 114 14.65 1.55 1.81
CA VAL A 114 16.07 1.12 1.74
C VAL A 114 16.80 1.82 0.60
N ALA A 115 16.17 1.90 -0.57
CA ALA A 115 16.75 2.59 -1.72
C ALA A 115 16.94 4.09 -1.47
N GLY A 116 15.97 4.73 -0.82
CA GLY A 116 16.07 6.13 -0.40
C GLY A 116 17.18 6.36 0.62
N GLU A 117 17.30 5.49 1.64
CA GLU A 117 18.37 5.53 2.64
C GLU A 117 19.76 5.35 2.03
N MET A 118 19.88 4.50 1.00
CA MET A 118 21.17 4.29 0.32
C MET A 118 21.66 5.53 -0.45
N VAL A 119 20.73 6.35 -0.94
CA VAL A 119 21.07 7.53 -1.77
C VAL A 119 21.11 8.81 -0.98
N SER A 120 20.13 9.05 -0.11
CA SER A 120 19.94 10.32 0.61
C SER A 120 20.13 10.21 2.12
N GLY A 121 20.15 8.98 2.66
CA GLY A 121 20.21 8.74 4.10
C GLY A 121 21.57 8.99 4.71
N GLN A 122 21.53 9.41 5.97
CA GLN A 122 22.70 9.44 6.88
C GLN A 122 22.58 8.35 7.93
N TYR A 123 21.39 7.74 8.05
CA TYR A 123 21.05 6.71 9.02
C TYR A 123 20.13 5.68 8.35
N GLY A 124 19.98 4.52 8.97
CA GLY A 124 19.09 3.47 8.53
C GLY A 124 19.81 2.23 8.03
N LEU A 125 19.05 1.16 7.80
CA LEU A 125 19.59 -0.13 7.33
C LEU A 125 20.17 -0.02 5.91
N GLY A 126 19.53 0.74 5.03
CA GLY A 126 20.02 0.98 3.67
C GLY A 126 21.35 1.74 3.68
N TYR A 127 21.48 2.75 4.51
CA TYR A 127 22.75 3.48 4.71
C TYR A 127 23.87 2.56 5.21
N VAL A 128 23.58 1.74 6.24
CA VAL A 128 24.56 0.78 6.78
C VAL A 128 25.01 -0.22 5.72
N ILE A 129 24.09 -0.76 4.94
CA ILE A 129 24.38 -1.69 3.84
C ILE A 129 25.28 -1.00 2.79
N ASN A 130 24.92 0.21 2.35
CA ASN A 130 25.66 0.95 1.34
C ASN A 130 27.07 1.32 1.81
N THR A 131 27.20 1.83 3.05
CA THR A 131 28.49 2.16 3.64
C THR A 131 29.36 0.93 3.83
N SER A 132 28.78 -0.20 4.24
CA SER A 132 29.49 -1.47 4.38
C SER A 132 29.95 -2.03 3.02
N TYR A 133 29.18 -1.80 1.97
CA TYR A 133 29.57 -2.15 0.60
C TYR A 133 30.81 -1.34 0.16
N THR A 134 30.83 -0.02 0.38
CA THR A 134 32.00 0.82 0.03
C THR A 134 33.24 0.48 0.85
N MET A 135 33.06 0.00 2.07
CA MET A 135 34.16 -0.44 2.97
C MET A 135 34.53 -1.93 2.80
N VAL A 136 33.90 -2.64 1.86
CA VAL A 136 34.13 -4.09 1.59
C VAL A 136 33.89 -4.97 2.83
N ARG A 137 32.94 -4.58 3.70
CA ARG A 137 32.59 -5.33 4.93
C ARG A 137 31.42 -6.29 4.67
N TYR A 138 31.68 -7.41 4.01
CA TYR A 138 30.65 -8.40 3.64
C TYR A 138 29.80 -8.92 4.84
N PRO A 139 30.39 -9.23 6.03
CA PRO A 139 29.56 -9.71 7.15
C PRO A 139 28.48 -8.70 7.56
N THR A 140 28.79 -7.41 7.59
CA THR A 140 27.84 -6.35 7.97
C THR A 140 26.71 -6.23 6.93
N ILE A 141 27.02 -6.38 5.64
CA ILE A 141 26.00 -6.38 4.57
C ILE A 141 25.02 -7.54 4.80
N ILE A 142 25.52 -8.76 5.06
CA ILE A 142 24.67 -9.94 5.29
C ILE A 142 23.78 -9.72 6.52
N ILE A 143 24.34 -9.23 7.62
CA ILE A 143 23.57 -8.92 8.84
C ILE A 143 22.48 -7.88 8.53
N GLY A 144 22.79 -6.82 7.80
CA GLY A 144 21.83 -5.80 7.38
C GLY A 144 20.69 -6.39 6.55
N MET A 145 21.00 -7.26 5.59
CA MET A 145 20.00 -7.94 4.75
C MET A 145 19.10 -8.87 5.56
N VAL A 146 19.66 -9.66 6.47
CA VAL A 146 18.90 -10.57 7.35
C VAL A 146 17.99 -9.75 8.29
N THR A 147 18.51 -8.69 8.88
CA THR A 147 17.72 -7.79 9.75
C THR A 147 16.56 -7.17 8.98
N LEU A 148 16.81 -6.67 7.77
CA LEU A 148 15.78 -6.13 6.89
C LEU A 148 14.69 -7.18 6.58
N GLY A 149 15.09 -8.40 6.26
CA GLY A 149 14.16 -9.51 6.00
C GLY A 149 13.28 -9.83 7.20
N ILE A 150 13.85 -9.88 8.41
CA ILE A 150 13.10 -10.13 9.65
C ILE A 150 12.11 -9.00 9.93
N VAL A 151 12.55 -7.75 9.90
CA VAL A 151 11.67 -6.60 10.17
C VAL A 151 10.58 -6.46 9.11
N GLY A 152 10.93 -6.67 7.83
CA GLY A 152 9.96 -6.70 6.73
C GLY A 152 8.92 -7.81 6.89
N TYR A 153 9.35 -9.01 7.31
CA TYR A 153 8.43 -10.12 7.60
C TYR A 153 7.50 -9.81 8.77
N VAL A 154 8.02 -9.29 9.87
CA VAL A 154 7.24 -8.94 11.07
C VAL A 154 6.18 -7.88 10.74
N THR A 155 6.53 -6.83 9.99
CA THR A 155 5.59 -5.80 9.57
C THR A 155 4.51 -6.34 8.63
N SER A 156 4.87 -7.18 7.67
CA SER A 156 3.92 -7.86 6.78
C SER A 156 2.98 -8.80 7.56
N ALA A 157 3.52 -9.56 8.51
CA ALA A 157 2.74 -10.46 9.35
C ALA A 157 1.75 -9.67 10.24
N ALA A 158 2.17 -8.53 10.80
CA ALA A 158 1.30 -7.68 11.60
C ALA A 158 0.10 -7.17 10.79
N ILE A 159 0.32 -6.70 9.55
CA ILE A 159 -0.78 -6.25 8.67
C ILE A 159 -1.71 -7.39 8.31
N ARG A 160 -1.16 -8.58 8.02
CA ARG A 160 -1.98 -9.77 7.73
C ARG A 160 -2.86 -10.14 8.93
N LEU A 161 -2.29 -10.21 10.13
CA LEU A 161 -3.05 -10.51 11.34
C LEU A 161 -4.15 -9.48 11.63
N LEU A 162 -3.86 -8.20 11.42
CA LEU A 162 -4.87 -7.14 11.52
C LEU A 162 -5.98 -7.33 10.49
N GLY A 163 -5.63 -7.68 9.26
CA GLY A 163 -6.60 -7.97 8.20
C GLY A 163 -7.50 -9.15 8.55
N ASP A 164 -6.93 -10.25 9.02
CA ASP A 164 -7.68 -11.45 9.42
C ASP A 164 -8.60 -11.16 10.61
N TYR A 165 -8.13 -10.38 11.57
CA TYR A 165 -8.96 -9.94 12.70
C TYR A 165 -10.14 -9.07 12.27
N MET A 166 -9.92 -8.15 11.34
CA MET A 166 -10.98 -7.25 10.86
C MET A 166 -11.94 -7.92 9.88
N MET A 167 -11.57 -9.03 9.26
CA MET A 167 -12.36 -9.74 8.22
C MET A 167 -12.82 -11.12 8.66
N GLN A 168 -13.14 -11.31 9.94
CA GLN A 168 -13.57 -12.62 10.49
C GLN A 168 -14.80 -13.21 9.79
N TRP A 169 -15.66 -12.37 9.19
CA TRP A 169 -16.81 -12.84 8.42
C TRP A 169 -16.41 -13.61 7.15
N ARG A 170 -15.28 -13.24 6.51
CA ARG A 170 -14.79 -13.91 5.29
C ARG A 170 -14.25 -15.31 5.57
N THR A 171 -13.57 -15.47 6.70
CA THR A 171 -13.06 -16.80 7.11
C THR A 171 -14.18 -17.78 7.39
N ARG A 172 -15.33 -17.30 7.90
CA ARG A 172 -16.51 -18.13 8.09
C ARG A 172 -17.17 -18.56 6.78
N GLU A 173 -17.25 -17.69 5.78
CA GLU A 173 -17.79 -18.03 4.46
C GLU A 173 -16.93 -19.07 3.73
N LEU A 174 -15.61 -18.97 3.82
CA LEU A 174 -14.70 -19.96 3.24
C LEU A 174 -14.76 -21.30 3.96
N ALA A 175 -14.97 -21.32 5.27
CA ALA A 175 -15.16 -22.54 6.04
C ALA A 175 -16.49 -23.23 5.74
N LEU A 176 -17.54 -22.49 5.41
CA LEU A 176 -18.87 -23.02 5.07
C LEU A 176 -19.03 -23.37 3.57
N GLY A 177 -18.18 -22.81 2.71
CA GLY A 177 -18.20 -23.01 1.26
C GLY A 177 -17.28 -24.13 0.75
N GLY A 178 -16.43 -24.69 1.60
CA GLY A 178 -15.47 -25.76 1.28
C GLY A 178 -16.06 -27.16 1.15
N ASP A 179 -17.35 -27.33 1.38
CA ASP A 179 -18.06 -28.62 1.30
C ASP A 179 -18.99 -28.77 0.05
N ARG A 180 -18.65 -28.10 -1.05
CA ARG A 180 -19.40 -28.27 -2.32
C ARG A 180 -18.48 -28.53 -3.49
#